data_20a7e666db6df4e1b01247558a0583df
#
_entry.id   20a7e666db6df4e1b01247558a0583df
#
_cell.length_a   1.000
_cell.length_b   1.000
_cell.length_c   1.000
_cell.angle_alpha   90.00
_cell.angle_beta   90.00
_cell.angle_gamma   90.00
#
_symmetry.space_group_name_H-M   'P 1'
#
loop_
_entity.id
_entity.type
_entity.pdbx_description
1 polymer ?
#
loop_
_entity_poly.entity_id
_entity_poly.type
_entity_poly.pdbx_seq_one_letter_code
_entity_poly.pdbx_strand_id
1 'polypeptide(L)' 'MGVSEMTDKELITITIDRYAELQRIKQSNGNHENKELDYSIKLTIAKLSYLGVNVEDITL' A
#
# COMPACT_ATOMS: atom_id res chain seq x y z
N MET A 1 -10.17 24.43 13.26
CA MET A 1 -9.50 23.90 12.14
C MET A 1 -10.27 22.75 11.51
N GLY A 2 -10.75 22.98 10.34
CA GLY A 2 -11.61 21.99 9.73
C GLY A 2 -10.86 20.84 9.10
N VAL A 3 -9.99 20.22 9.84
CA VAL A 3 -9.31 19.06 9.31
C VAL A 3 -10.25 17.88 9.39
N SER A 4 -10.54 17.35 8.23
CA SER A 4 -11.28 16.12 8.15
C SER A 4 -10.36 15.01 8.61
N GLU A 5 -10.62 14.46 9.76
CA GLU A 5 -9.85 13.34 10.25
C GLU A 5 -10.40 12.06 9.68
N MET A 6 -9.54 11.31 9.02
CA MET A 6 -9.89 9.96 8.60
C MET A 6 -9.89 9.05 9.80
N THR A 7 -10.88 8.17 9.88
CA THR A 7 -10.87 7.11 10.87
C THR A 7 -9.76 6.13 10.51
N ASP A 8 -9.29 5.39 11.50
CA ASP A 8 -8.29 4.34 11.26
C ASP A 8 -8.78 3.34 10.20
N LYS A 9 -10.06 3.03 10.25
CA LYS A 9 -10.67 2.10 9.31
C LYS A 9 -10.59 2.62 7.88
N GLU A 10 -10.88 3.92 7.69
CA GLU A 10 -10.79 4.53 6.37
C GLU A 10 -9.35 4.58 5.87
N LEU A 11 -8.42 4.92 6.75
CA LEU A 11 -7.01 4.97 6.39
C LEU A 11 -6.50 3.59 6.00
N ILE A 12 -6.87 2.56 6.75
CA ILE A 12 -6.49 1.18 6.45
C ILE A 12 -7.03 0.79 5.08
N THR A 13 -8.29 1.08 4.80
CA THR A 13 -8.93 0.73 3.53
C THR A 13 -8.21 1.39 2.36
N ILE A 14 -7.94 2.69 2.46
CA ILE A 14 -7.25 3.44 1.41
C ILE A 14 -5.85 2.86 1.18
N THR A 15 -5.16 2.53 2.25
CA THR A 15 -3.79 2.03 2.17
C THR A 15 -3.76 0.62 1.55
N ILE A 16 -4.72 -0.22 1.90
CA ILE A 16 -4.86 -1.55 1.28
C ILE A 16 -5.11 -1.42 -0.22
N ASP A 17 -6.02 -0.52 -0.61
CA ASP A 17 -6.31 -0.28 -2.03
C ASP A 17 -5.07 0.19 -2.77
N ARG A 18 -4.29 1.05 -2.15
CA ARG A 18 -3.05 1.52 -2.74
C ARG A 18 -2.05 0.39 -2.92
N TYR A 19 -1.92 -0.47 -1.93
CA TYR A 19 -1.02 -1.61 -2.00
C TYR A 19 -1.44 -2.55 -3.14
N ALA A 20 -2.72 -2.83 -3.25
CA ALA A 20 -3.24 -3.68 -4.33
C ALA A 20 -2.94 -3.08 -5.70
N GLU A 21 -3.12 -1.77 -5.85
CA GLU A 21 -2.82 -1.08 -7.09
C GLU A 21 -1.34 -1.19 -7.44
N LEU A 22 -0.46 -0.97 -6.46
CA LEU A 22 0.99 -1.06 -6.68
C LEU A 22 1.42 -2.46 -7.08
N GLN A 23 0.82 -3.48 -6.49
CA GLN A 23 1.12 -4.86 -6.86
C GLN A 23 0.71 -5.15 -8.29
N ARG A 24 -0.46 -4.66 -8.72
CA ARG A 24 -0.91 -4.86 -10.09
C ARG A 24 0.02 -4.15 -11.08
N ILE A 25 0.48 -2.95 -10.74
CA ILE A 25 1.43 -2.22 -11.57
C ILE A 25 2.72 -3.02 -11.68
N LYS A 26 3.21 -3.54 -10.58
CA LYS A 26 4.43 -4.33 -10.58
C LYS A 26 4.31 -5.58 -11.46
N GLN A 27 3.18 -6.27 -11.38
CA GLN A 27 2.94 -7.44 -12.22
C GLN A 27 2.92 -7.07 -13.71
N SER A 28 2.27 -5.96 -14.04
CA SER A 28 2.25 -5.48 -15.42
C SER A 28 3.62 -5.05 -15.92
N ASN A 29 4.48 -4.62 -15.01
CA ASN A 29 5.83 -4.18 -15.33
C ASN A 29 6.74 -5.37 -15.67
N GLY A 30 6.34 -6.58 -15.33
CA GLY A 30 7.10 -7.78 -15.62
C GLY A 30 8.43 -7.80 -14.90
N ASN A 31 9.50 -8.06 -15.67
CA ASN A 31 10.84 -8.15 -15.12
C ASN A 31 11.59 -6.82 -15.12
N HIS A 32 10.95 -5.75 -15.52
CA HIS A 32 11.60 -4.44 -15.53
C HIS A 32 11.81 -3.93 -14.13
N GLU A 33 13.02 -3.50 -13.87
CA GLU A 33 13.34 -2.88 -12.58
C GLU A 33 12.75 -1.48 -12.53
N ASN A 34 12.06 -1.19 -11.44
CA ASN A 34 11.52 0.15 -11.19
C ASN A 34 11.71 0.47 -9.72
N LYS A 35 12.77 1.21 -9.44
CA LYS A 35 13.16 1.52 -8.06
C LYS A 35 12.13 2.36 -7.34
N GLU A 36 11.49 3.28 -8.05
CA GLU A 36 10.44 4.11 -7.44
C GLU A 36 9.23 3.28 -7.05
N LEU A 37 8.84 2.36 -7.91
CA LEU A 37 7.73 1.46 -7.62
C LEU A 37 8.05 0.57 -6.43
N ASP A 38 9.23 -0.02 -6.41
CA ASP A 38 9.66 -0.87 -5.32
C ASP A 38 9.70 -0.10 -3.99
N TYR A 39 10.16 1.14 -4.04
CA TYR A 39 10.18 2.01 -2.86
C TYR A 39 8.76 2.31 -2.38
N SER A 40 7.85 2.62 -3.29
CA SER A 40 6.46 2.88 -2.96
C SER A 40 5.79 1.68 -2.31
N ILE A 41 6.07 0.48 -2.83
CA ILE A 41 5.56 -0.75 -2.27
C ILE A 41 6.10 -0.94 -0.85
N LYS A 42 7.39 -0.75 -0.67
CA LYS A 42 8.03 -0.88 0.63
C LYS A 42 7.44 0.06 1.67
N LEU A 43 7.23 1.33 1.29
CA LEU A 43 6.62 2.31 2.19
C LEU A 43 5.19 1.93 2.55
N THR A 44 4.44 1.44 1.57
CA THR A 44 3.06 1.04 1.79
C THR A 44 2.98 -0.15 2.74
N ILE A 45 3.88 -1.11 2.58
CA ILE A 45 3.98 -2.25 3.50
C ILE A 45 4.26 -1.77 4.92
N ALA A 46 5.18 -0.82 5.07
CA ALA A 46 5.51 -0.28 6.39
C ALA A 46 4.30 0.40 7.02
N LYS A 47 3.54 1.16 6.25
CA LYS A 47 2.32 1.81 6.74
C LYS A 47 1.28 0.81 7.17
N LEU A 48 1.06 -0.23 6.36
CA LEU A 48 0.08 -1.27 6.68
C LEU A 48 0.48 -2.02 7.95
N SER A 49 1.75 -2.35 8.08
CA SER A 49 2.25 -3.01 9.29
C SER A 49 2.04 -2.13 10.52
N TYR A 50 2.30 -0.84 10.38
CA TYR A 50 2.07 0.11 11.46
C TYR A 50 0.60 0.17 11.87
N LEU A 51 -0.30 0.04 10.89
CA LEU A 51 -1.74 0.05 11.12
C LEU A 51 -2.28 -1.29 11.63
N GLY A 52 -1.43 -2.29 11.77
CA GLY A 52 -1.84 -3.59 12.28
C GLY A 52 -2.37 -4.56 11.24
N VAL A 53 -2.15 -4.26 9.97
CA VAL A 53 -2.60 -5.14 8.89
C VAL A 53 -1.54 -6.20 8.62
N ASN A 54 -1.97 -7.45 8.51
CA ASN A 54 -1.08 -8.53 8.08
C ASN A 54 -0.96 -8.47 6.56
N VAL A 55 0.15 -7.94 6.09
CA VAL A 55 0.38 -7.70 4.66
C VAL A 55 0.37 -9.00 3.85
N GLU A 56 0.78 -10.10 4.45
CA GLU A 56 0.78 -11.38 3.75
C GLU A 56 -0.60 -11.80 3.28
N ASP A 57 -1.64 -11.42 4.02
CA ASP A 57 -3.02 -11.76 3.66
C ASP A 57 -3.49 -11.07 2.38
N ILE A 58 -2.84 -9.98 1.99
CA ILE A 58 -3.23 -9.19 0.83
C ILE A 58 -2.16 -9.11 -0.23
N THR A 59 -1.09 -9.86 -0.09
CA THR A 59 -0.01 -9.91 -1.09
C THR A 59 -0.33 -10.93 -2.16
N LEU A 60 -0.19 -10.51 -3.40
CA LEU A 60 -0.42 -11.36 -4.56
C LEU A 60 0.67 -12.41 -4.70
#